data_9128855eb95faf5fd27799deeede028d
#
_entry.id   9128855eb95faf5fd27799deeede028d
#
_cell.length_a   1.000
_cell.length_b   1.000
_cell.length_c   1.000
_cell.angle_alpha   90.00
_cell.angle_beta   90.00
_cell.angle_gamma   90.00
#
_symmetry.space_group_name_H-M   'P 1'
#
loop_
_entity.id
_entity.type
_entity.pdbx_description
1 polymer ?
#
loop_
_entity_poly.entity_id
_entity_poly.type
_entity_poly.pdbx_seq_one_letter_code
_entity_poly.pdbx_strand_id
1 'polypeptide(L)'
;MPDLRRVFLLGTGAFLPGPPVATDEIESVLGDLPDAPATVAAFSRRAGPRIAEESGVRLRHFAVDRATGRLTHDFTDLAREACVAAMDDASIAPEAVDLLVLAAPYVDHATPPGSV
;
A
#
# COMPACT_ATOMS: atom_id res chain seq x y z
N MET A 1 18.98 -8.85 36.32
CA MET A 1 18.13 -8.63 35.15
C MET A 1 19.01 -8.07 34.04
N PRO A 2 18.92 -8.57 32.81
CA PRO A 2 19.65 -7.93 31.73
C PRO A 2 19.16 -6.50 31.61
N ASP A 3 20.09 -5.58 31.44
CA ASP A 3 19.82 -4.16 31.24
C ASP A 3 19.08 -4.02 29.88
N LEU A 4 17.77 -3.78 29.94
CA LEU A 4 16.94 -3.64 28.71
C LEU A 4 17.33 -2.34 28.05
N ARG A 5 17.87 -2.43 26.83
CA ARG A 5 18.14 -1.26 26.00
C ARG A 5 16.83 -0.51 25.75
N ARG A 6 16.85 0.79 25.97
CA ARG A 6 15.72 1.65 25.62
C ARG A 6 15.62 1.75 24.11
N VAL A 7 14.41 1.60 23.59
CA VAL A 7 14.08 1.78 22.17
C VAL A 7 13.16 3.00 22.06
N PHE A 8 13.40 3.83 21.08
CA PHE A 8 12.63 5.05 20.83
C PHE A 8 12.06 5.00 19.42
N LEU A 9 10.83 5.49 19.25
CA LEU A 9 10.27 5.82 17.96
C LEU A 9 10.70 7.26 17.64
N LEU A 10 11.48 7.44 16.60
CA LEU A 10 12.04 8.73 16.21
C LEU A 10 11.16 9.49 15.22
N GLY A 11 10.48 8.78 14.34
CA GLY A 11 9.59 9.36 13.34
C GLY A 11 8.66 8.34 12.73
N THR A 12 7.65 8.83 12.05
CA THR A 12 6.66 8.04 11.33
C THR A 12 6.42 8.64 9.95
N GLY A 13 6.05 7.80 8.99
CA GLY A 13 5.73 8.25 7.64
C GLY A 13 4.66 7.39 7.00
N ALA A 14 3.87 8.02 6.14
CA ALA A 14 2.89 7.35 5.33
C ALA A 14 2.86 7.98 3.94
N PHE A 15 2.59 7.17 2.93
CA PHE A 15 2.36 7.63 1.57
C PHE A 15 1.07 7.03 1.03
N LEU A 16 0.19 7.88 0.55
CA LEU A 16 -1.10 7.52 -0.04
C LEU A 16 -1.11 8.00 -1.50
N PRO A 17 -1.02 7.10 -2.48
CA PRO A 17 -0.93 7.47 -3.89
C PRO A 17 -2.27 7.98 -4.42
N GLY A 18 -2.22 9.01 -5.24
CA GLY A 18 -3.40 9.56 -5.91
C GLY A 18 -4.44 10.19 -4.96
N PRO A 19 -5.53 10.69 -5.51
CA PRO A 19 -6.62 11.26 -4.73
C PRO A 19 -7.41 10.17 -4.01
N PRO A 20 -8.08 10.51 -2.88
CA PRO A 20 -8.97 9.59 -2.20
C PRO A 20 -10.14 9.19 -3.12
N VAL A 21 -10.53 7.92 -3.04
CA VAL A 21 -11.64 7.31 -3.77
C VAL A 21 -12.62 6.75 -2.76
N ALA A 22 -13.87 7.16 -2.85
CA ALA A 22 -14.92 6.59 -2.02
C ALA A 22 -15.17 5.13 -2.40
N THR A 23 -15.64 4.34 -1.43
CA THR A 23 -15.83 2.90 -1.63
C THR A 23 -16.82 2.57 -2.77
N ASP A 24 -17.83 3.41 -2.97
CA ASP A 24 -18.82 3.31 -4.05
C ASP A 24 -18.29 3.80 -5.41
N GLU A 25 -17.15 4.48 -5.45
CA GLU A 25 -16.52 4.97 -6.68
C GLU A 25 -15.38 4.04 -7.19
N ILE A 26 -15.05 2.96 -6.47
CA ILE A 26 -13.91 2.10 -6.79
C ILE A 26 -13.99 1.55 -8.22
N GLU A 27 -15.16 1.08 -8.64
CA GLU A 27 -15.37 0.53 -9.99
C GLU A 27 -15.15 1.59 -11.08
N SER A 28 -15.47 2.86 -10.80
CA SER A 28 -15.23 3.94 -11.75
C SER A 28 -13.75 4.26 -11.95
N VAL A 29 -12.91 3.93 -10.98
CA VAL A 29 -11.46 4.18 -11.01
C VAL A 29 -10.68 2.99 -11.58
N LEU A 30 -11.02 1.78 -11.13
CA LEU A 30 -10.32 0.56 -11.53
C LEU A 30 -10.91 -0.07 -12.80
N GLY A 31 -12.11 0.35 -13.20
CA GLY A 31 -12.87 -0.28 -14.26
C GLY A 31 -13.52 -1.60 -13.83
N ASP A 32 -14.31 -2.17 -14.71
CA ASP A 32 -14.84 -3.52 -14.56
C ASP A 32 -13.70 -4.54 -14.57
N LEU A 33 -13.92 -5.67 -13.93
CA LEU A 33 -13.04 -6.84 -13.99
C LEU A 33 -13.50 -7.74 -15.16
N PRO A 34 -13.16 -7.41 -16.43
CA PRO A 34 -13.73 -8.08 -17.59
C PRO A 34 -13.38 -9.56 -17.65
N ASP A 35 -12.23 -9.93 -17.09
CA ASP A 35 -11.74 -11.30 -17.09
C ASP A 35 -12.14 -12.08 -15.81
N ALA A 36 -12.90 -11.47 -14.91
CA ALA A 36 -13.34 -12.14 -13.71
C ALA A 36 -14.40 -13.20 -14.03
N PRO A 37 -14.28 -14.43 -13.51
CA PRO A 37 -15.34 -15.43 -13.63
C PRO A 37 -16.69 -14.85 -13.17
N ALA A 38 -17.78 -15.18 -13.86
CA ALA A 38 -19.12 -14.67 -13.56
C ALA A 38 -19.54 -14.88 -12.08
N THR A 39 -19.08 -15.97 -11.47
CA THR A 39 -19.28 -16.27 -10.05
C THR A 39 -18.57 -15.27 -9.14
N VAL A 40 -17.37 -14.85 -9.48
CA VAL A 40 -16.60 -13.84 -8.72
C VAL A 40 -17.26 -12.47 -8.86
N ALA A 41 -17.62 -12.06 -10.06
CA ALA A 41 -18.32 -10.81 -10.30
C ALA A 41 -19.69 -10.74 -9.57
N ALA A 42 -20.45 -11.84 -9.57
CA ALA A 42 -21.71 -11.94 -8.83
C ALA A 42 -21.49 -11.88 -7.31
N PHE A 43 -20.45 -12.53 -6.81
CA PHE A 43 -20.09 -12.47 -5.39
C PHE A 43 -19.69 -11.05 -4.98
N SER A 44 -18.82 -10.38 -5.74
CA SER A 44 -18.40 -9.01 -5.48
C SER A 44 -19.59 -8.04 -5.40
N ARG A 45 -20.49 -8.10 -6.38
CA ARG A 45 -21.68 -7.25 -6.37
C ARG A 45 -22.58 -7.48 -5.17
N ARG A 46 -22.70 -8.73 -4.71
CA ARG A 46 -23.57 -9.09 -3.58
C ARG A 46 -22.92 -8.79 -2.24
N ALA A 47 -21.65 -9.15 -2.08
CA ALA A 47 -20.94 -9.08 -0.80
C ALA A 47 -20.18 -7.76 -0.59
N GLY A 48 -19.79 -7.09 -1.68
CA GLY A 48 -18.99 -5.88 -1.64
C GLY A 48 -19.55 -4.77 -0.75
N PRO A 49 -20.82 -4.35 -0.92
CA PRO A 49 -21.42 -3.30 -0.10
C PRO A 49 -21.41 -3.64 1.40
N ARG A 50 -21.73 -4.88 1.74
CA ARG A 50 -21.71 -5.35 3.12
C ARG A 50 -20.31 -5.38 3.71
N ILE A 51 -19.32 -5.90 2.96
CA ILE A 51 -17.91 -5.92 3.38
C ILE A 51 -17.41 -4.49 3.57
N ALA A 52 -17.76 -3.56 2.68
CA ALA A 52 -17.40 -2.16 2.79
C ALA A 52 -17.97 -1.52 4.08
N GLU A 53 -19.23 -1.77 4.38
CA GLU A 53 -19.89 -1.28 5.59
C GLU A 53 -19.27 -1.88 6.86
N GLU A 54 -19.11 -3.20 6.92
CA GLU A 54 -18.54 -3.91 8.08
C GLU A 54 -17.06 -3.58 8.31
N SER A 55 -16.28 -3.32 7.24
CA SER A 55 -14.87 -2.94 7.36
C SER A 55 -14.65 -1.52 7.88
N GLY A 56 -15.64 -0.64 7.75
CA GLY A 56 -15.55 0.78 8.07
C GLY A 56 -14.60 1.57 7.16
N VAL A 57 -14.05 0.96 6.11
CA VAL A 57 -13.15 1.61 5.15
C VAL A 57 -13.98 2.45 4.17
N ARG A 58 -13.92 3.75 4.33
CA ARG A 58 -14.69 4.71 3.51
C ARG A 58 -13.94 5.21 2.30
N LEU A 59 -12.62 5.36 2.41
CA LEU A 59 -11.76 5.92 1.37
C LEU A 59 -10.59 4.97 1.11
N ARG A 60 -10.17 4.92 -0.14
CA ARG A 60 -8.97 4.20 -0.59
C ARG A 60 -8.15 5.08 -1.52
N HIS A 61 -6.88 4.78 -1.62
CA HIS A 61 -5.97 5.40 -2.56
C HIS A 61 -5.44 4.35 -3.53
N PHE A 62 -5.32 4.72 -4.80
CA PHE A 62 -4.85 3.83 -5.86
C PHE A 62 -3.70 4.49 -6.61
N ALA A 63 -2.64 3.73 -6.81
CA ALA A 63 -1.49 4.15 -7.61
C ALA A 63 -1.80 4.06 -9.12
N VAL A 64 -2.90 4.67 -9.54
CA VAL A 64 -3.39 4.64 -10.93
C VAL A 64 -3.72 6.07 -11.37
N ASP A 65 -3.19 6.44 -12.52
CA ASP A 65 -3.62 7.64 -13.22
C ASP A 65 -5.00 7.41 -13.86
N ARG A 66 -6.00 8.15 -13.43
CA ARG A 66 -7.39 7.96 -13.87
C ARG A 66 -7.63 8.26 -15.34
N ALA A 67 -6.81 9.12 -15.95
CA ALA A 67 -6.99 9.49 -17.35
C ALA A 67 -6.40 8.44 -18.30
N THR A 68 -5.33 7.78 -17.89
CA THR A 68 -4.58 6.84 -18.73
C THR A 68 -4.74 5.39 -18.31
N GLY A 69 -5.24 5.12 -17.11
CA GLY A 69 -5.32 3.78 -16.51
C GLY A 69 -3.95 3.17 -16.15
N ARG A 70 -2.87 3.95 -16.22
CA ARG A 70 -1.52 3.45 -15.98
C ARG A 70 -1.16 3.54 -14.51
N LEU A 71 -0.35 2.58 -14.05
CA LEU A 71 0.25 2.65 -12.72
C LEU A 71 1.15 3.88 -12.61
N THR A 72 1.01 4.63 -11.51
CA THR A 72 1.85 5.79 -11.17
C THR A 72 3.01 5.40 -10.26
N HIS A 73 2.84 4.37 -9.44
CA HIS A 73 3.83 3.87 -8.50
C HIS A 73 3.74 2.35 -8.46
N ASP A 74 4.86 1.68 -8.44
CA ASP A 74 4.94 0.27 -8.07
C ASP A 74 5.02 0.12 -6.53
N PHE A 75 5.11 -1.12 -6.05
CA PHE A 75 5.17 -1.37 -4.62
C PHE A 75 6.45 -0.79 -3.98
N THR A 76 7.57 -0.88 -4.69
CA THR A 76 8.86 -0.34 -4.24
C THR A 76 8.79 1.18 -4.13
N ASP A 77 8.16 1.85 -5.08
CA ASP A 77 7.95 3.30 -5.03
C ASP A 77 7.11 3.72 -3.82
N LEU A 78 5.99 3.00 -3.57
CA LEU A 78 5.14 3.28 -2.40
C LEU A 78 5.91 3.13 -1.08
N ALA A 79 6.71 2.07 -0.97
CA ALA A 79 7.52 1.82 0.22
C ALA A 79 8.60 2.90 0.40
N ARG A 80 9.26 3.29 -0.68
CA ARG A 80 10.28 4.35 -0.68
C ARG A 80 9.71 5.68 -0.20
N GLU A 81 8.58 6.12 -0.74
CA GLU A 81 7.95 7.39 -0.34
C GLU A 81 7.57 7.40 1.15
N ALA A 82 7.05 6.29 1.66
CA ALA A 82 6.73 6.18 3.09
C ALA A 82 7.98 6.19 3.97
N CYS A 83 9.07 5.53 3.54
CA CYS A 83 10.36 5.55 4.24
C CYS A 83 10.97 6.96 4.26
N VAL A 84 10.96 7.66 3.12
CA VAL A 84 11.46 9.04 3.03
C VAL A 84 10.68 9.93 4.00
N ALA A 85 9.35 9.87 3.99
CA ALA A 85 8.53 10.64 4.90
C ALA A 85 8.85 10.35 6.39
N ALA A 86 9.13 9.09 6.74
CA ALA A 86 9.51 8.72 8.11
C ALA A 86 10.90 9.25 8.49
N MET A 87 11.86 9.21 7.57
CA MET A 87 13.21 9.76 7.80
C MET A 87 13.18 11.29 7.93
N ASP A 88 12.38 11.98 7.12
CA ASP A 88 12.18 13.42 7.20
C ASP A 88 11.58 13.82 8.56
N ASP A 89 10.55 13.11 9.01
CA ASP A 89 9.92 13.35 10.33
C ASP A 89 10.91 13.11 11.47
N ALA A 90 11.75 12.08 11.35
CA ALA A 90 12.82 11.78 12.30
C ALA A 90 14.03 12.73 12.21
N SER A 91 14.14 13.54 11.16
CA SER A 91 15.32 14.34 10.83
C SER A 91 16.62 13.52 10.75
N ILE A 92 16.53 12.32 10.14
CA ILE A 92 17.69 11.43 9.92
C ILE A 92 18.01 11.28 8.43
N ALA A 93 19.29 11.16 8.12
CA ALA A 93 19.74 10.88 6.75
C ALA A 93 19.66 9.37 6.44
N PRO A 94 19.46 8.96 5.17
CA PRO A 94 19.40 7.55 4.77
C PRO A 94 20.61 6.74 5.21
N GLU A 95 21.78 7.34 5.23
CA GLU A 95 23.06 6.72 5.64
C GLU A 95 23.11 6.36 7.13
N ALA A 96 22.20 6.91 7.93
CA ALA A 96 22.07 6.59 9.36
C ALA A 96 21.17 5.38 9.63
N VAL A 97 20.61 4.77 8.58
CA VAL A 97 19.73 3.60 8.69
C VAL A 97 20.55 2.33 8.58
N ASP A 98 20.72 1.60 9.67
CA ASP A 98 21.46 0.33 9.70
C ASP A 98 20.65 -0.86 9.22
N LEU A 99 19.32 -0.82 9.36
CA LEU A 99 18.43 -1.93 9.02
C LEU A 99 17.09 -1.41 8.50
N LEU A 100 16.68 -1.93 7.34
CA LEU A 100 15.35 -1.75 6.79
C LEU A 100 14.58 -3.08 6.85
N VAL A 101 13.40 -3.06 7.45
CA VAL A 101 12.49 -4.22 7.46
C VAL A 101 11.22 -3.85 6.69
N LEU A 102 10.96 -4.59 5.62
CA LEU A 102 9.79 -4.43 4.78
C LEU A 102 8.84 -5.62 4.96
N ALA A 103 7.61 -5.36 5.36
CA ALA A 103 6.54 -6.35 5.43
C ALA A 103 5.50 -6.06 4.34
N ALA A 104 5.30 -7.02 3.45
CA ALA A 104 4.40 -6.88 2.31
C ALA A 104 3.66 -8.18 2.02
N PRO A 105 2.41 -8.13 1.56
CA PRO A 105 1.68 -9.34 1.15
C PRO A 105 2.17 -9.90 -0.20
N TYR A 106 2.87 -9.10 -0.99
CA TYR A 106 3.44 -9.46 -2.29
C TYR A 106 4.67 -8.58 -2.58
N VAL A 107 5.45 -8.96 -3.59
CA VAL A 107 6.63 -8.23 -4.06
C VAL A 107 6.52 -8.01 -5.57
N ASP A 108 7.06 -6.89 -6.07
CA ASP A 108 7.06 -6.58 -7.51
C ASP A 108 7.96 -7.52 -8.30
N HIS A 109 9.02 -8.00 -7.65
CA HIS A 109 10.02 -8.87 -8.27
C HIS A 109 10.26 -10.10 -7.42
N ALA A 110 10.13 -11.28 -8.03
CA ALA A 110 10.59 -12.52 -7.43
C ALA A 110 12.13 -12.53 -7.49
N THR A 111 12.80 -12.42 -6.35
CA THR A 111 14.23 -12.69 -6.27
C THR A 111 14.46 -14.19 -6.45
N PRO A 112 15.28 -14.62 -7.43
CA PRO A 112 15.62 -16.03 -7.52
C PRO A 112 16.32 -16.47 -6.23
N PRO A 113 16.00 -17.66 -5.69
CA PRO A 113 16.66 -18.18 -4.51
C PRO A 113 18.18 -18.33 -4.82
N GLY A 114 19.02 -17.64 -4.09
CA GLY A 114 20.48 -17.72 -4.23
C GLY A 114 21.19 -16.55 -4.88
N SER A 115 20.49 -15.45 -5.24
CA SER A 115 21.17 -14.19 -5.59
C SER A 115 21.58 -13.46 -4.30
N VAL A 116 22.71 -13.80 -3.77
CA VAL A 116 23.46 -13.03 -2.77
C VAL A 116 24.57 -12.30 -3.51
#